data_aca7dee9dff41731e2ccc3a539e5eca3
#
_entry.id   aca7dee9dff41731e2ccc3a539e5eca3
#
_cell.length_a   1.000
_cell.length_b   1.000
_cell.length_c   1.000
_cell.angle_alpha   90.00
_cell.angle_beta   90.00
_cell.angle_gamma   90.00
#
_symmetry.space_group_name_H-M   'P 1'
#
loop_
_entity.id
_entity.type
_entity.pdbx_description
1 polymer ?
#
loop_
_entity_poly.entity_id
_entity_poly.type
_entity_poly.pdbx_seq_one_letter_code
_entity_poly.pdbx_strand_id
1 'polypeptide(L)'
;KGSNEEAYLFQKLVRTGFGSNNVDHCTRLCHASSVAALLEGVGSGAVSNPVKDVELAELILIIGSNPTANHPVAATWMKNAAQRGARIVLADPRVTDIARHAWRVLPFKPGADVALLNALLHVIVEEGLVDQDFIRERADHYAALVANVQGYAPEAMAPLCGIAAETIREVARAYATARTAMILWGMGVSQHVHGTDNVRC
;
A
#
# COMPACT_ATOMS: atom_id res chain seq x y z
N LYS A 1 -1.78 -4.53 -22.43
CA LYS A 1 -2.65 -3.66 -21.63
C LYS A 1 -3.69 -3.04 -22.55
N GLY A 2 -4.94 -2.98 -22.11
CA GLY A 2 -6.06 -2.36 -22.84
C GLY A 2 -6.77 -1.31 -21.98
N SER A 3 -7.71 -0.59 -22.58
CA SER A 3 -8.60 0.31 -21.86
C SER A 3 -9.73 -0.45 -21.15
N ASN A 4 -10.45 0.23 -20.28
CA ASN A 4 -11.63 -0.35 -19.63
C ASN A 4 -12.72 -0.71 -20.65
N GLU A 5 -12.84 0.10 -21.70
CA GLU A 5 -13.79 -0.13 -22.80
C GLU A 5 -13.45 -1.41 -23.57
N GLU A 6 -12.17 -1.63 -23.87
CA GLU A 6 -11.70 -2.87 -24.51
C GLU A 6 -11.97 -4.09 -23.66
N ALA A 7 -11.69 -4.01 -22.36
CA ALA A 7 -11.97 -5.10 -21.40
C ALA A 7 -13.48 -5.42 -21.34
N TYR A 8 -14.34 -4.39 -21.29
CA TYR A 8 -15.78 -4.54 -21.32
C TYR A 8 -16.26 -5.20 -22.63
N LEU A 9 -15.79 -4.70 -23.76
CA LEU A 9 -16.19 -5.22 -25.08
C LEU A 9 -15.73 -6.66 -25.27
N PHE A 10 -14.53 -6.99 -24.81
CA PHE A 10 -14.02 -8.37 -24.88
C PHE A 10 -14.86 -9.32 -24.02
N GLN A 11 -15.18 -8.94 -22.79
CA GLN A 11 -16.05 -9.74 -21.92
C GLN A 11 -17.45 -9.91 -22.54
N LYS A 12 -18.00 -8.84 -23.10
CA LYS A 12 -19.29 -8.89 -23.80
C LYS A 12 -19.25 -9.84 -24.98
N LEU A 13 -18.21 -9.78 -25.82
CA LEU A 13 -18.03 -10.68 -26.95
C LEU A 13 -17.99 -12.16 -26.49
N VAL A 14 -17.22 -12.47 -25.47
CA VAL A 14 -17.11 -13.85 -24.98
C VAL A 14 -18.47 -14.35 -24.47
N ARG A 15 -19.20 -13.55 -23.71
CA ARG A 15 -20.49 -13.96 -23.14
C ARG A 15 -21.60 -14.04 -24.17
N THR A 16 -21.69 -13.08 -25.08
CA THR A 16 -22.79 -13.01 -26.07
C THR A 16 -22.47 -13.69 -27.39
N GLY A 17 -21.22 -13.63 -27.85
CA GLY A 17 -20.79 -14.22 -29.11
C GLY A 17 -20.40 -15.69 -29.01
N PHE A 18 -19.67 -16.06 -27.98
CA PHE A 18 -19.23 -17.45 -27.74
C PHE A 18 -20.11 -18.22 -26.73
N GLY A 19 -21.08 -17.57 -26.09
CA GLY A 19 -21.98 -18.18 -25.12
C GLY A 19 -21.28 -18.75 -23.87
N SER A 20 -20.16 -18.17 -23.45
CA SER A 20 -19.33 -18.67 -22.36
C SER A 20 -19.09 -17.61 -21.29
N ASN A 21 -19.04 -18.04 -20.02
CA ASN A 21 -18.56 -17.22 -18.90
C ASN A 21 -17.06 -17.39 -18.61
N ASN A 22 -16.34 -18.19 -19.40
CA ASN A 22 -14.91 -18.46 -19.20
C ASN A 22 -14.06 -17.29 -19.70
N VAL A 23 -14.20 -16.16 -19.03
CA VAL A 23 -13.41 -14.95 -19.24
C VAL A 23 -13.15 -14.29 -17.91
N ASP A 24 -11.91 -13.91 -17.66
CA ASP A 24 -11.50 -13.26 -16.43
C ASP A 24 -10.43 -12.21 -16.70
N HIS A 25 -10.09 -11.44 -15.70
CA HIS A 25 -9.11 -10.36 -15.75
C HIS A 25 -7.75 -10.81 -15.18
N CYS A 26 -6.67 -10.19 -15.65
CA CYS A 26 -5.31 -10.42 -15.13
C CYS A 26 -5.23 -10.30 -13.60
N THR A 27 -6.00 -9.41 -12.99
CA THR A 27 -6.08 -9.19 -11.54
C THR A 27 -6.42 -10.46 -10.76
N ARG A 28 -7.12 -11.43 -11.38
CA ARG A 28 -7.44 -12.74 -10.78
C ARG A 28 -6.19 -13.47 -10.28
N LEU A 29 -5.08 -13.36 -10.99
CA LEU A 29 -3.79 -13.95 -10.62
C LEU A 29 -2.82 -12.93 -10.03
N CYS A 30 -2.82 -11.72 -10.56
CA CYS A 30 -1.84 -10.68 -10.26
C CYS A 30 -2.05 -10.06 -8.87
N HIS A 31 -3.29 -9.73 -8.52
CA HIS A 31 -3.67 -9.02 -7.29
C HIS A 31 -4.89 -9.62 -6.58
N ALA A 32 -5.11 -10.92 -6.72
CA ALA A 32 -6.25 -11.58 -6.08
C ALA A 32 -6.26 -11.37 -4.56
N SER A 33 -5.11 -11.44 -3.91
CA SER A 33 -4.96 -11.19 -2.47
C SER A 33 -5.28 -9.75 -2.08
N SER A 34 -4.87 -8.77 -2.89
CA SER A 34 -5.22 -7.37 -2.68
C SER A 34 -6.72 -7.12 -2.82
N VAL A 35 -7.34 -7.70 -3.85
CA VAL A 35 -8.79 -7.57 -4.06
C VAL A 35 -9.56 -8.19 -2.89
N ALA A 36 -9.15 -9.37 -2.41
CA ALA A 36 -9.78 -10.00 -1.25
C ALA A 36 -9.71 -9.13 0.00
N ALA A 37 -8.53 -8.63 0.34
CA ALA A 37 -8.33 -7.75 1.50
C ALA A 37 -9.12 -6.43 1.39
N LEU A 38 -9.12 -5.81 0.21
CA LEU A 38 -9.87 -4.57 -0.03
C LEU A 38 -11.39 -4.77 0.06
N LEU A 39 -11.92 -5.89 -0.47
CA LEU A 39 -13.34 -6.21 -0.36
C LEU A 39 -13.75 -6.40 1.10
N GLU A 40 -12.90 -7.03 1.91
CA GLU A 40 -13.15 -7.22 3.34
C GLU A 40 -13.02 -5.92 4.14
N GLY A 41 -11.97 -5.12 3.88
CA GLY A 41 -11.65 -3.94 4.66
C GLY A 41 -12.44 -2.69 4.29
N VAL A 42 -12.69 -2.46 2.99
CA VAL A 42 -13.32 -1.23 2.49
C VAL A 42 -14.53 -1.48 1.58
N GLY A 43 -14.91 -2.73 1.37
CA GLY A 43 -16.08 -3.10 0.57
C GLY A 43 -15.91 -2.91 -0.95
N SER A 44 -14.72 -2.62 -1.43
CA SER A 44 -14.42 -2.42 -2.85
C SER A 44 -13.08 -3.04 -3.21
N GLY A 45 -13.04 -3.85 -4.25
CA GLY A 45 -11.81 -4.47 -4.76
C GLY A 45 -10.98 -3.56 -5.68
N ALA A 46 -11.28 -2.28 -5.75
CA ALA A 46 -10.60 -1.31 -6.62
C ALA A 46 -9.88 -0.24 -5.80
N VAL A 47 -8.94 0.43 -6.46
CA VAL A 47 -8.22 1.58 -5.87
C VAL A 47 -9.18 2.72 -5.50
N SER A 48 -8.87 3.42 -4.42
CA SER A 48 -9.69 4.51 -3.90
C SER A 48 -9.45 5.85 -4.59
N ASN A 49 -8.26 6.04 -5.19
CA ASN A 49 -7.79 7.34 -5.67
C ASN A 49 -7.30 7.30 -7.12
N PRO A 50 -7.53 8.33 -7.92
CA PRO A 50 -6.85 8.50 -9.19
C PRO A 50 -5.37 8.83 -9.00
N VAL A 51 -4.52 8.47 -9.97
CA VAL A 51 -3.06 8.74 -9.91
C VAL A 51 -2.75 10.22 -9.71
N LYS A 52 -3.59 11.12 -10.19
CA LYS A 52 -3.42 12.57 -10.05
C LYS A 52 -3.39 13.02 -8.59
N ASP A 53 -4.05 12.33 -7.68
CA ASP A 53 -4.08 12.67 -6.25
C ASP A 53 -2.70 12.59 -5.59
N VAL A 54 -1.75 11.90 -6.20
CA VAL A 54 -0.32 11.90 -5.80
C VAL A 54 0.24 13.34 -5.69
N GLU A 55 -0.26 14.29 -6.49
CA GLU A 55 0.16 15.69 -6.41
C GLU A 55 -0.22 16.38 -5.11
N LEU A 56 -1.25 15.90 -4.44
CA LEU A 56 -1.80 16.46 -3.21
C LEU A 56 -1.18 15.84 -1.96
N ALA A 57 -0.43 14.74 -2.10
CA ALA A 57 0.14 14.03 -0.98
C ALA A 57 1.38 14.76 -0.42
N GLU A 58 1.40 14.92 0.90
CA GLU A 58 2.57 15.40 1.65
C GLU A 58 3.54 14.25 1.96
N LEU A 59 3.01 13.02 2.07
CA LEU A 59 3.81 11.81 2.20
C LEU A 59 3.27 10.70 1.30
N ILE A 60 4.19 10.01 0.62
CA ILE A 60 3.87 8.89 -0.28
C ILE A 60 4.68 7.68 0.18
N LEU A 61 4.01 6.65 0.68
CA LEU A 61 4.61 5.35 0.96
C LEU A 61 4.49 4.47 -0.28
N ILE A 62 5.61 4.11 -0.87
CA ILE A 62 5.69 3.16 -1.99
C ILE A 62 6.22 1.84 -1.44
N ILE A 63 5.42 0.77 -1.50
CA ILE A 63 5.80 -0.52 -0.97
C ILE A 63 5.64 -1.64 -2.00
N GLY A 64 6.67 -2.48 -2.15
CA GLY A 64 6.66 -3.63 -3.05
C GLY A 64 6.37 -3.28 -4.51
N SER A 65 6.85 -2.12 -4.97
CA SER A 65 6.57 -1.60 -6.31
C SER A 65 7.78 -0.87 -6.91
N ASN A 66 7.95 -1.02 -8.22
CA ASN A 66 8.94 -0.27 -9.00
C ASN A 66 8.24 0.63 -10.03
N PRO A 67 7.71 1.79 -9.61
CA PRO A 67 6.92 2.64 -10.49
C PRO A 67 7.72 3.22 -11.65
N THR A 68 9.02 3.46 -11.49
CA THR A 68 9.86 3.99 -12.58
C THR A 68 9.98 3.03 -13.76
N ALA A 69 9.97 1.72 -13.50
CA ALA A 69 10.03 0.69 -14.55
C ALA A 69 8.63 0.30 -15.05
N ASN A 70 7.66 0.11 -14.16
CA ASN A 70 6.37 -0.48 -14.49
C ASN A 70 5.26 0.53 -14.77
N HIS A 71 5.38 1.76 -14.23
CA HIS A 71 4.41 2.85 -14.32
C HIS A 71 5.12 4.19 -14.52
N PRO A 72 5.90 4.39 -15.61
CA PRO A 72 6.80 5.54 -15.74
C PRO A 72 6.06 6.89 -15.74
N VAL A 73 4.83 6.94 -16.28
CA VAL A 73 4.00 8.15 -16.24
C VAL A 73 3.56 8.45 -14.82
N ALA A 74 3.09 7.47 -14.06
CA ALA A 74 2.74 7.66 -12.65
C ALA A 74 3.98 8.05 -11.81
N ALA A 75 5.15 7.47 -12.10
CA ALA A 75 6.40 7.85 -11.44
C ALA A 75 6.78 9.32 -11.69
N THR A 76 6.38 9.90 -12.83
CA THR A 76 6.59 11.34 -13.09
C THR A 76 5.80 12.19 -12.08
N TRP A 77 4.55 11.84 -11.80
CA TRP A 77 3.75 12.52 -10.77
C TRP A 77 4.39 12.42 -9.38
N MET A 78 4.91 11.24 -9.02
CA MET A 78 5.60 11.03 -7.73
C MET A 78 6.88 11.89 -7.63
N LYS A 79 7.70 11.92 -8.69
CA LYS A 79 8.91 12.75 -8.75
C LYS A 79 8.58 14.24 -8.63
N ASN A 80 7.55 14.69 -9.33
CA ASN A 80 7.10 16.07 -9.26
C ASN A 80 6.57 16.43 -7.87
N ALA A 81 5.85 15.52 -7.21
CA ALA A 81 5.42 15.70 -5.83
C ALA A 81 6.63 15.85 -4.89
N ALA A 82 7.65 14.99 -5.02
CA ALA A 82 8.90 15.10 -4.25
C ALA A 82 9.62 16.42 -4.46
N GLN A 83 9.69 16.90 -5.71
CA GLN A 83 10.28 18.22 -6.02
C GLN A 83 9.51 19.38 -5.37
N ARG A 84 8.22 19.22 -5.13
CA ARG A 84 7.38 20.19 -4.40
C ARG A 84 7.42 20.03 -2.88
N GLY A 85 8.22 19.10 -2.36
CA GLY A 85 8.41 18.90 -0.93
C GLY A 85 7.68 17.69 -0.32
N ALA A 86 6.96 16.90 -1.12
CA ALA A 86 6.38 15.63 -0.63
C ALA A 86 7.49 14.65 -0.23
N ARG A 87 7.31 13.99 0.90
CA ARG A 87 8.23 12.96 1.39
C ARG A 87 7.88 11.61 0.81
N ILE A 88 8.77 11.03 0.00
CA ILE A 88 8.61 9.65 -0.48
C ILE A 88 9.32 8.71 0.50
N VAL A 89 8.62 7.69 0.96
CA VAL A 89 9.17 6.53 1.66
C VAL A 89 9.11 5.34 0.69
N LEU A 90 10.27 4.78 0.37
CA LEU A 90 10.36 3.56 -0.44
C LEU A 90 10.61 2.37 0.47
N ALA A 91 9.64 1.47 0.57
CA ALA A 91 9.76 0.19 1.26
C ALA A 91 9.82 -0.95 0.23
N ASP A 92 11.02 -1.41 -0.07
CA ASP A 92 11.25 -2.50 -1.04
C ASP A 92 12.59 -3.19 -0.69
N PRO A 93 12.68 -4.52 -0.74
CA PRO A 93 13.96 -5.23 -0.58
C PRO A 93 15.05 -4.76 -1.55
N ARG A 94 14.64 -4.22 -2.70
CA ARG A 94 15.55 -3.66 -3.70
C ARG A 94 15.51 -2.15 -3.67
N VAL A 95 16.67 -1.54 -3.82
CA VAL A 95 16.78 -0.09 -4.03
C VAL A 95 16.45 0.22 -5.49
N THR A 96 15.19 0.55 -5.76
CA THR A 96 14.71 0.90 -7.11
C THR A 96 15.03 2.36 -7.46
N ASP A 97 14.92 2.73 -8.73
CA ASP A 97 15.32 4.07 -9.20
C ASP A 97 14.59 5.25 -8.53
N ILE A 98 13.37 5.02 -8.03
CA ILE A 98 12.63 6.05 -7.29
C ILE A 98 13.31 6.44 -5.97
N ALA A 99 14.24 5.61 -5.45
CA ALA A 99 15.04 5.90 -4.26
C ALA A 99 15.78 7.23 -4.33
N ARG A 100 16.15 7.68 -5.54
CA ARG A 100 16.82 8.99 -5.76
C ARG A 100 15.96 10.19 -5.32
N HIS A 101 14.67 9.99 -5.20
CA HIS A 101 13.69 10.99 -4.80
C HIS A 101 13.10 10.69 -3.42
N ALA A 102 13.51 9.59 -2.79
CA ALA A 102 12.98 9.16 -1.51
C ALA A 102 13.63 9.94 -0.35
N TRP A 103 12.78 10.36 0.59
CA TRP A 103 13.22 10.87 1.89
C TRP A 103 13.79 9.76 2.77
N ARG A 104 13.15 8.56 2.73
CA ARG A 104 13.63 7.35 3.40
C ARG A 104 13.50 6.14 2.49
N VAL A 105 14.49 5.27 2.56
CA VAL A 105 14.49 3.95 1.91
C VAL A 105 14.55 2.89 2.99
N LEU A 106 13.57 1.99 2.98
CA LEU A 106 13.41 0.88 3.91
C LEU A 106 13.67 -0.44 3.17
N PRO A 107 14.92 -0.90 3.06
CA PRO A 107 15.24 -2.17 2.40
C PRO A 107 14.94 -3.35 3.33
N PHE A 108 13.65 -3.58 3.59
CA PHE A 108 13.21 -4.60 4.52
C PHE A 108 13.36 -6.01 3.96
N LYS A 109 13.42 -7.01 4.84
CA LYS A 109 13.57 -8.42 4.45
C LYS A 109 12.32 -8.91 3.73
N PRO A 110 12.46 -9.65 2.60
CA PRO A 110 11.31 -10.27 1.91
C PRO A 110 10.46 -11.11 2.86
N GLY A 111 9.14 -10.97 2.78
CA GLY A 111 8.17 -11.67 3.62
C GLY A 111 7.96 -11.08 5.02
N ALA A 112 8.59 -9.94 5.33
CA ALA A 112 8.42 -9.25 6.59
C ALA A 112 7.43 -8.06 6.50
N ASP A 113 6.57 -8.04 5.50
CA ASP A 113 5.61 -6.96 5.24
C ASP A 113 4.70 -6.74 6.44
N VAL A 114 4.07 -7.80 6.96
CA VAL A 114 3.19 -7.73 8.15
C VAL A 114 3.93 -7.17 9.36
N ALA A 115 5.17 -7.61 9.59
CA ALA A 115 5.96 -7.13 10.72
C ALA A 115 6.25 -5.62 10.61
N LEU A 116 6.65 -5.15 9.41
CA LEU A 116 6.94 -3.75 9.16
C LEU A 116 5.68 -2.88 9.25
N LEU A 117 4.60 -3.26 8.56
CA LEU A 117 3.38 -2.46 8.48
C LEU A 117 2.68 -2.38 9.84
N ASN A 118 2.56 -3.51 10.55
CA ASN A 118 1.99 -3.50 11.89
C ASN A 118 2.89 -2.77 12.91
N ALA A 119 4.21 -2.75 12.74
CA ALA A 119 5.08 -1.93 13.57
C ALA A 119 4.86 -0.43 13.35
N LEU A 120 4.63 0.01 12.12
CA LEU A 120 4.24 1.40 11.82
C LEU A 120 2.90 1.72 12.49
N LEU A 121 1.91 0.85 12.35
CA LEU A 121 0.60 1.01 12.95
C LEU A 121 0.65 1.00 14.48
N HIS A 122 1.48 0.13 15.08
CA HIS A 122 1.72 0.10 16.53
C HIS A 122 2.15 1.48 17.06
N VAL A 123 3.12 2.11 16.40
CA VAL A 123 3.59 3.46 16.80
C VAL A 123 2.48 4.49 16.71
N ILE A 124 1.69 4.47 15.65
CA ILE A 124 0.56 5.41 15.46
C ILE A 124 -0.45 5.26 16.60
N VAL A 125 -0.75 4.03 17.00
CA VAL A 125 -1.68 3.75 18.10
C VAL A 125 -1.06 4.09 19.45
N GLU A 126 0.19 3.63 19.73
CA GLU A 126 0.90 3.83 20.99
C GLU A 126 1.09 5.32 21.32
N GLU A 127 1.42 6.12 20.30
CA GLU A 127 1.68 7.56 20.46
C GLU A 127 0.41 8.43 20.33
N GLY A 128 -0.76 7.81 20.16
CA GLY A 128 -2.04 8.53 20.06
C GLY A 128 -2.18 9.40 18.82
N LEU A 129 -1.48 9.04 17.73
CA LEU A 129 -1.47 9.81 16.47
C LEU A 129 -2.65 9.48 15.54
N VAL A 130 -3.64 8.77 16.05
CA VAL A 130 -4.84 8.37 15.30
C VAL A 130 -5.83 9.53 15.18
N ASP A 131 -6.52 9.61 14.04
CA ASP A 131 -7.66 10.50 13.84
C ASP A 131 -8.89 9.88 14.53
N GLN A 132 -9.18 10.32 15.76
CA GLN A 132 -10.28 9.80 16.58
C GLN A 132 -11.65 10.07 15.96
N ASP A 133 -11.82 11.18 15.25
CA ASP A 133 -13.08 11.52 14.61
C ASP A 133 -13.32 10.61 13.41
N PHE A 134 -12.30 10.39 12.59
CA PHE A 134 -12.38 9.45 11.47
C PHE A 134 -12.68 8.03 11.97
N ILE A 135 -11.99 7.56 13.01
CA ILE A 135 -12.21 6.22 13.57
C ILE A 135 -13.66 6.07 14.05
N ARG A 136 -14.17 7.03 14.80
CA ARG A 136 -15.55 6.98 15.32
C ARG A 136 -16.60 6.95 14.21
N GLU A 137 -16.36 7.67 13.11
CA GLU A 137 -17.34 7.83 12.04
C GLU A 137 -17.22 6.81 10.91
N ARG A 138 -16.02 6.23 10.70
CA ARG A 138 -15.68 5.51 9.47
C ARG A 138 -15.02 4.17 9.67
N ALA A 139 -14.68 3.78 10.91
CA ALA A 139 -13.97 2.54 11.17
C ALA A 139 -14.73 1.65 12.16
N ASP A 140 -14.78 0.37 11.85
CA ASP A 140 -15.30 -0.66 12.72
C ASP A 140 -14.17 -1.43 13.42
N HIS A 141 -14.48 -2.05 14.55
CA HIS A 141 -13.58 -2.98 15.26
C HIS A 141 -12.21 -2.39 15.70
N TYR A 142 -12.11 -1.07 15.89
CA TYR A 142 -10.87 -0.42 16.28
C TYR A 142 -10.23 -1.01 17.55
N ALA A 143 -11.03 -1.37 18.57
CA ALA A 143 -10.51 -1.99 19.79
C ALA A 143 -9.80 -3.33 19.53
N ALA A 144 -10.29 -4.13 18.60
CA ALA A 144 -9.65 -5.38 18.19
C ALA A 144 -8.34 -5.12 17.44
N LEU A 145 -8.30 -4.09 16.58
CA LEU A 145 -7.08 -3.65 15.92
C LEU A 145 -6.02 -3.24 16.95
N VAL A 146 -6.38 -2.39 17.92
CA VAL A 146 -5.47 -1.95 19.01
C VAL A 146 -4.91 -3.15 19.74
N ALA A 147 -5.73 -4.11 20.12
CA ALA A 147 -5.29 -5.32 20.80
C ALA A 147 -4.30 -6.15 19.95
N ASN A 148 -4.57 -6.26 18.65
CA ASN A 148 -3.70 -7.00 17.72
C ASN A 148 -2.32 -6.36 17.57
N VAL A 149 -2.26 -5.04 17.41
CA VAL A 149 -0.98 -4.36 17.13
C VAL A 149 -0.09 -4.18 18.36
N GLN A 150 -0.58 -4.43 19.57
CA GLN A 150 0.24 -4.37 20.79
C GLN A 150 1.48 -5.26 20.75
N GLY A 151 1.42 -6.40 20.04
CA GLY A 151 2.54 -7.32 19.88
C GLY A 151 3.60 -6.89 18.86
N TYR A 152 3.41 -5.77 18.18
CA TYR A 152 4.27 -5.35 17.07
C TYR A 152 5.15 -4.13 17.39
N ALA A 153 5.62 -4.02 18.62
CA ALA A 153 6.55 -2.94 18.98
C ALA A 153 7.77 -2.90 18.04
N PRO A 154 8.20 -1.72 17.57
CA PRO A 154 9.30 -1.58 16.63
C PRO A 154 10.57 -2.30 17.05
N GLU A 155 10.87 -2.31 18.34
CA GLU A 155 12.05 -2.97 18.91
C GLU A 155 12.00 -4.51 18.72
N ALA A 156 10.81 -5.10 18.82
CA ALA A 156 10.61 -6.53 18.60
C ALA A 156 10.58 -6.85 17.09
N MET A 157 10.08 -5.95 16.26
CA MET A 157 9.94 -6.16 14.79
C MET A 157 11.22 -5.82 14.00
N ALA A 158 12.07 -4.94 14.52
CA ALA A 158 13.31 -4.53 13.86
C ALA A 158 14.20 -5.71 13.43
N PRO A 159 14.48 -6.72 14.26
CA PRO A 159 15.28 -7.87 13.84
C PRO A 159 14.56 -8.75 12.79
N LEU A 160 13.23 -8.76 12.76
CA LEU A 160 12.42 -9.51 11.82
C LEU A 160 12.41 -8.85 10.45
N CYS A 161 12.09 -7.57 10.38
CA CYS A 161 12.00 -6.83 9.12
C CYS A 161 13.35 -6.28 8.64
N GLY A 162 14.36 -6.18 9.50
CA GLY A 162 15.68 -5.67 9.14
C GLY A 162 15.76 -4.15 9.06
N ILE A 163 14.77 -3.44 9.62
CA ILE A 163 14.73 -1.96 9.68
C ILE A 163 14.90 -1.54 11.15
N ALA A 164 15.75 -0.54 11.40
CA ALA A 164 15.97 -0.04 12.75
C ALA A 164 14.67 0.50 13.37
N ALA A 165 14.42 0.20 14.64
CA ALA A 165 13.23 0.61 15.38
C ALA A 165 12.99 2.13 15.29
N GLU A 166 14.05 2.92 15.44
CA GLU A 166 13.96 4.39 15.34
C GLU A 166 13.49 4.85 13.94
N THR A 167 13.95 4.19 12.88
CA THR A 167 13.50 4.49 11.52
C THR A 167 12.03 4.16 11.34
N ILE A 168 11.55 3.05 11.92
CA ILE A 168 10.12 2.69 11.91
C ILE A 168 9.31 3.77 12.62
N ARG A 169 9.74 4.20 13.81
CA ARG A 169 9.08 5.27 14.58
C ARG A 169 9.06 6.60 13.80
N GLU A 170 10.19 6.98 13.21
CA GLU A 170 10.30 8.20 12.40
C GLU A 170 9.31 8.20 11.22
N VAL A 171 9.25 7.10 10.49
CA VAL A 171 8.34 6.96 9.34
C VAL A 171 6.88 6.93 9.77
N ALA A 172 6.55 6.20 10.84
CA ALA A 172 5.20 6.15 11.39
C ALA A 172 4.68 7.54 11.81
N ARG A 173 5.49 8.28 12.57
CA ARG A 173 5.17 9.66 12.97
C ARG A 173 5.00 10.57 11.75
N ALA A 174 5.91 10.47 10.78
CA ALA A 174 5.84 11.26 9.56
C ALA A 174 4.58 10.97 8.74
N TYR A 175 4.16 9.71 8.68
CA TYR A 175 2.93 9.29 8.00
C TYR A 175 1.69 9.80 8.73
N ALA A 176 1.60 9.58 10.03
CA ALA A 176 0.43 9.91 10.83
C ALA A 176 0.22 11.43 11.00
N THR A 177 1.29 12.23 10.97
CA THR A 177 1.22 13.69 11.09
C THR A 177 1.13 14.42 9.76
N ALA A 178 1.27 13.71 8.64
CA ALA A 178 1.03 14.30 7.33
C ALA A 178 -0.46 14.64 7.16
N ARG A 179 -0.77 15.84 6.70
CA ARG A 179 -2.15 16.26 6.44
C ARG A 179 -2.80 15.41 5.34
N THR A 180 -2.02 14.98 4.37
CA THR A 180 -2.44 14.09 3.29
C THR A 180 -1.34 13.06 3.04
N ALA A 181 -1.69 11.78 3.15
CA ALA A 181 -0.77 10.67 2.89
C ALA A 181 -1.38 9.67 1.91
N MET A 182 -0.54 9.00 1.14
CA MET A 182 -0.97 7.98 0.18
C MET A 182 -0.06 6.77 0.25
N ILE A 183 -0.65 5.57 0.20
CA ILE A 183 0.07 4.30 0.08
C ILE A 183 -0.11 3.77 -1.34
N LEU A 184 1.00 3.48 -2.00
CA LEU A 184 1.04 2.89 -3.33
C LEU A 184 1.77 1.55 -3.25
N TRP A 185 1.03 0.45 -3.41
CA TRP A 185 1.63 -0.88 -3.36
C TRP A 185 1.54 -1.61 -4.70
N GLY A 186 2.37 -2.61 -4.86
CA GLY A 186 2.43 -3.43 -6.06
C GLY A 186 2.40 -4.93 -5.77
N MET A 187 2.81 -5.71 -6.76
CA MET A 187 2.87 -7.17 -6.67
C MET A 187 3.80 -7.66 -5.55
N GLY A 188 4.79 -6.85 -5.16
CA GLY A 188 5.69 -7.16 -4.06
C GLY A 188 5.00 -7.30 -2.70
N VAL A 189 3.80 -6.73 -2.53
CA VAL A 189 2.93 -6.93 -1.36
C VAL A 189 1.93 -8.06 -1.61
N SER A 190 1.34 -8.09 -2.82
CA SER A 190 0.22 -8.99 -3.14
C SER A 190 0.64 -10.44 -3.40
N GLN A 191 1.79 -10.65 -4.05
CA GLN A 191 2.19 -11.98 -4.54
C GLN A 191 3.06 -12.73 -3.53
N HIS A 192 2.53 -12.90 -2.33
CA HIS A 192 3.10 -13.70 -1.25
C HIS A 192 2.10 -14.75 -0.76
N VAL A 193 2.59 -15.76 -0.06
CA VAL A 193 1.73 -16.74 0.64
C VAL A 193 0.75 -16.02 1.59
N HIS A 194 1.20 -14.95 2.23
CA HIS A 194 0.41 -14.09 3.12
C HIS A 194 -0.01 -12.77 2.48
N GLY A 195 -0.17 -12.74 1.15
CA GLY A 195 -0.45 -11.50 0.42
C GLY A 195 -1.74 -10.80 0.86
N THR A 196 -2.77 -11.55 1.27
CA THR A 196 -4.00 -10.96 1.81
C THR A 196 -3.74 -10.26 3.15
N ASP A 197 -2.97 -10.89 4.04
CA ASP A 197 -2.62 -10.30 5.34
C ASP A 197 -1.71 -9.09 5.19
N ASN A 198 -0.78 -9.11 4.24
CA ASN A 198 0.06 -7.96 3.91
C ASN A 198 -0.77 -6.72 3.54
N VAL A 199 -1.88 -6.91 2.81
CA VAL A 199 -2.75 -5.80 2.38
C VAL A 199 -3.73 -5.38 3.47
N ARG A 200 -4.09 -6.28 4.39
CA ARG A 200 -4.93 -5.97 5.56
C ARG A 200 -4.24 -5.06 6.57
N CYS A 201 -2.89 -5.11 6.64
CA CYS A 201 -2.09 -4.22 7.48
C CYS A 201 -2.11 -2.78 7.00
#